data_79e9e017d12511bafd6d5dd8d7943a49
#
_entry.id   79e9e017d12511bafd6d5dd8d7943a49
#
_cell.length_a   1.000
_cell.length_b   1.000
_cell.length_c   1.000
_cell.angle_alpha   90.00
_cell.angle_beta   90.00
_cell.angle_gamma   90.00
#
_symmetry.space_group_name_H-M   'P 1'
#
loop_
_entity.id
_entity.type
_entity.pdbx_description
1 polymer ?
#
loop_
_entity_poly.entity_id
_entity_poly.type
_entity_poly.pdbx_seq_one_letter_code
_entity_poly.pdbx_strand_id
1 'polypeptide(L)'
;MSTKTCLNIIIADKNSLLVKNLAEMFKQDDRFDVRATATDGELFLKLVERISFDVGIIGWKMPLSDGHRVLTNLRERGSSIRVVVYSGADVSRQVRVLGGAGFYSKAKPPEGLIDIVCQVGQGNSIFPYEKHEAKTDLRLSSLTSRELEILEILSQGYSNSKIAGKLEISDNTVKFHLKNIYEKIQVDNRTQAVAFYNQLQKEKL
;
A
#
# COMPACT_ATOMS: atom_id res chain seq x y z
N MET A 1 27.59 -19.54 18.59
CA MET A 1 27.71 -19.66 17.12
C MET A 1 26.30 -19.49 16.57
N SER A 2 26.00 -18.30 16.05
CA SER A 2 24.70 -18.02 15.42
C SER A 2 24.67 -18.73 14.08
N THR A 3 23.82 -19.72 13.92
CA THR A 3 23.58 -20.38 12.64
C THR A 3 23.06 -19.33 11.67
N LYS A 4 23.87 -18.94 10.70
CA LYS A 4 23.52 -18.04 9.62
C LYS A 4 22.42 -18.75 8.79
N THR A 5 21.18 -18.55 9.14
CA THR A 5 20.05 -19.15 8.45
C THR A 5 19.89 -18.47 7.10
N CYS A 6 20.18 -19.20 6.02
CA CYS A 6 19.96 -18.74 4.66
C CYS A 6 18.44 -18.60 4.41
N LEU A 7 17.99 -17.45 3.95
CA LEU A 7 16.58 -17.17 3.70
C LEU A 7 16.15 -17.72 2.35
N ASN A 8 15.15 -18.59 2.36
CA ASN A 8 14.52 -19.12 1.14
C ASN A 8 13.59 -18.05 0.56
N ILE A 9 13.87 -17.58 -0.63
CA ILE A 9 13.09 -16.50 -1.25
C ILE A 9 12.46 -16.93 -2.59
N ILE A 10 11.32 -16.30 -2.89
CA ILE A 10 10.65 -16.37 -4.18
C ILE A 10 10.48 -14.96 -4.74
N ILE A 11 10.71 -14.79 -6.04
CA ILE A 11 10.62 -13.50 -6.73
C ILE A 11 9.57 -13.58 -7.83
N ALA A 12 8.63 -12.64 -7.84
CA ALA A 12 7.59 -12.57 -8.86
C ALA A 12 7.41 -11.15 -9.42
N ASP A 13 7.46 -11.00 -10.74
CA ASP A 13 7.12 -9.76 -11.44
C ASP A 13 6.72 -10.09 -12.88
N LYS A 14 5.87 -9.26 -13.49
CA LYS A 14 5.48 -9.39 -14.91
C LYS A 14 6.65 -9.22 -15.87
N ASN A 15 7.70 -8.55 -15.46
CA ASN A 15 8.91 -8.34 -16.24
C ASN A 15 9.92 -9.46 -15.97
N SER A 16 9.97 -10.44 -16.86
CA SER A 16 10.85 -11.61 -16.73
C SER A 16 12.34 -11.24 -16.68
N LEU A 17 12.77 -10.18 -17.37
CA LEU A 17 14.15 -9.70 -17.31
C LEU A 17 14.49 -9.13 -15.93
N LEU A 18 13.56 -8.38 -15.32
CA LEU A 18 13.72 -7.90 -13.96
C LEU A 18 13.82 -9.07 -12.97
N VAL A 19 12.93 -10.07 -13.10
CA VAL A 19 12.96 -11.27 -12.26
C VAL A 19 14.30 -11.98 -12.35
N LYS A 20 14.83 -12.16 -13.57
CA LYS A 20 16.15 -12.77 -13.80
C LYS A 20 17.26 -11.97 -13.13
N ASN A 21 17.31 -10.66 -13.36
CA ASN A 21 18.35 -9.79 -12.79
C ASN A 21 18.30 -9.75 -11.25
N LEU A 22 17.11 -9.70 -10.65
CA LEU A 22 16.95 -9.79 -9.20
C LEU A 22 17.40 -11.15 -8.67
N ALA A 23 17.03 -12.25 -9.34
CA ALA A 23 17.46 -13.58 -8.94
C ALA A 23 18.98 -13.72 -8.96
N GLU A 24 19.64 -13.22 -9.99
CA GLU A 24 21.11 -13.22 -10.07
C GLU A 24 21.74 -12.37 -8.93
N MET A 25 21.19 -11.17 -8.68
CA MET A 25 21.66 -10.29 -7.61
C MET A 25 21.53 -10.94 -6.23
N PHE A 26 20.39 -11.57 -5.93
CA PHE A 26 20.20 -12.27 -4.65
C PHE A 26 21.05 -13.53 -4.52
N LYS A 27 21.34 -14.27 -5.60
CA LYS A 27 22.23 -15.43 -5.58
C LYS A 27 23.69 -15.10 -5.29
N GLN A 28 24.11 -13.84 -5.52
CA GLN A 28 25.46 -13.38 -5.18
C GLN A 28 25.64 -13.10 -3.68
N ASP A 29 24.56 -13.15 -2.88
CA ASP A 29 24.59 -12.91 -1.45
C ASP A 29 24.23 -14.20 -0.69
N ASP A 30 25.20 -14.74 0.05
CA ASP A 30 25.08 -16.00 0.81
C ASP A 30 23.97 -16.01 1.87
N ARG A 31 23.32 -14.88 2.12
CA ARG A 31 22.18 -14.77 3.03
C ARG A 31 20.89 -15.31 2.42
N PHE A 32 20.85 -15.55 1.11
CA PHE A 32 19.63 -15.90 0.38
C PHE A 32 19.79 -17.13 -0.49
N ASP A 33 18.71 -17.93 -0.55
CA ASP A 33 18.52 -18.99 -1.53
C ASP A 33 17.28 -18.69 -2.39
N VAL A 34 17.47 -18.37 -3.67
CA VAL A 34 16.38 -18.10 -4.61
C VAL A 34 15.79 -19.44 -5.07
N ARG A 35 14.79 -19.92 -4.37
CA ARG A 35 14.18 -21.24 -4.60
C ARG A 35 13.25 -21.28 -5.80
N ALA A 36 12.61 -20.17 -6.13
CA ALA A 36 11.70 -20.09 -7.26
C ALA A 36 11.53 -18.67 -7.78
N THR A 37 11.06 -18.58 -9.02
CA THR A 37 10.63 -17.34 -9.65
C THR A 37 9.28 -17.52 -10.33
N ALA A 38 8.51 -16.44 -10.45
CA ALA A 38 7.21 -16.42 -11.11
C ALA A 38 7.05 -15.16 -11.98
N THR A 39 6.22 -15.25 -13.01
CA THR A 39 5.92 -14.11 -13.92
C THR A 39 4.56 -13.49 -13.66
N ASP A 40 3.78 -14.10 -12.78
CA ASP A 40 2.43 -13.66 -12.41
C ASP A 40 2.08 -14.09 -10.98
N GLY A 41 0.98 -13.53 -10.45
CA GLY A 41 0.56 -13.78 -9.08
C GLY A 41 -0.08 -15.15 -8.85
N GLU A 42 -0.67 -15.79 -9.86
CA GLU A 42 -1.21 -17.14 -9.71
C GLU A 42 -0.11 -18.18 -9.57
N LEU A 43 0.91 -18.08 -10.43
CA LEU A 43 2.08 -18.97 -10.35
C LEU A 43 2.78 -18.77 -8.99
N PHE A 44 2.92 -17.52 -8.52
CA PHE A 44 3.47 -17.24 -7.20
C PHE A 44 2.67 -17.97 -6.10
N LEU A 45 1.35 -17.84 -6.07
CA LEU A 45 0.50 -18.48 -5.07
C LEU A 45 0.59 -20.01 -5.13
N LYS A 46 0.58 -20.60 -6.34
CA LYS A 46 0.75 -22.06 -6.53
C LYS A 46 2.10 -22.58 -6.00
N LEU A 47 3.16 -21.79 -6.15
CA LEU A 47 4.48 -22.16 -5.65
C LEU A 47 4.56 -22.08 -4.13
N VAL A 48 3.97 -21.05 -3.51
CA VAL A 48 3.91 -20.87 -2.06
C VAL A 48 3.10 -21.98 -1.37
N GLU A 49 2.13 -22.58 -2.05
CA GLU A 49 1.40 -23.76 -1.53
C GLU A 49 2.24 -25.05 -1.49
N ARG A 50 3.25 -25.14 -2.35
CA ARG A 50 4.05 -26.38 -2.53
C ARG A 50 5.42 -26.32 -1.90
N ILE A 51 5.97 -25.14 -1.73
CA ILE A 51 7.34 -24.90 -1.27
C ILE A 51 7.29 -23.85 -0.17
N SER A 52 8.00 -24.10 0.92
CA SER A 52 8.14 -23.13 2.00
C SER A 52 9.16 -22.05 1.62
N PHE A 53 8.77 -20.80 1.81
CA PHE A 53 9.60 -19.62 1.63
C PHE A 53 9.55 -18.76 2.88
N ASP A 54 10.66 -18.10 3.21
CA ASP A 54 10.73 -17.12 4.29
C ASP A 54 10.23 -15.75 3.81
N VAL A 55 10.65 -15.34 2.60
CA VAL A 55 10.26 -14.05 2.02
C VAL A 55 9.86 -14.18 0.56
N GLY A 56 8.75 -13.55 0.20
CA GLY A 56 8.33 -13.33 -1.18
C GLY A 56 8.58 -11.88 -1.61
N ILE A 57 9.16 -11.69 -2.79
CA ILE A 57 9.30 -10.37 -3.43
C ILE A 57 8.34 -10.34 -4.61
N ILE A 58 7.38 -9.41 -4.60
CA ILE A 58 6.36 -9.34 -5.65
C ILE A 58 6.25 -7.95 -6.27
N GLY A 59 6.01 -7.91 -7.58
CA GLY A 59 5.53 -6.72 -8.26
C GLY A 59 4.09 -6.38 -7.86
N TRP A 60 3.71 -5.10 -7.88
CA TRP A 60 2.33 -4.71 -7.59
C TRP A 60 1.37 -5.01 -8.74
N LYS A 61 1.76 -4.68 -9.97
CA LYS A 61 0.96 -4.94 -11.17
C LYS A 61 1.49 -6.19 -11.88
N MET A 62 0.81 -7.31 -11.68
CA MET A 62 1.10 -8.59 -12.33
C MET A 62 -0.13 -9.13 -13.07
N PRO A 63 0.04 -9.95 -14.11
CA PRO A 63 -1.05 -10.65 -14.79
C PRO A 63 -1.74 -11.64 -13.85
N LEU A 64 -2.96 -12.05 -14.21
CA LEU A 64 -3.80 -13.05 -13.57
C LEU A 64 -4.16 -12.74 -12.12
N SER A 65 -3.18 -12.48 -11.27
CA SER A 65 -3.36 -12.03 -9.89
C SER A 65 -2.34 -10.95 -9.56
N ASP A 66 -2.79 -9.74 -9.29
CA ASP A 66 -1.95 -8.61 -8.90
C ASP A 66 -1.49 -8.69 -7.43
N GLY A 67 -0.61 -7.77 -7.02
CA GLY A 67 -0.08 -7.76 -5.65
C GLY A 67 -1.15 -7.60 -4.58
N HIS A 68 -2.25 -6.89 -4.88
CA HIS A 68 -3.39 -6.75 -3.96
C HIS A 68 -4.03 -8.13 -3.69
N ARG A 69 -4.37 -8.85 -4.77
CA ARG A 69 -4.99 -10.18 -4.66
C ARG A 69 -4.06 -11.20 -4.02
N VAL A 70 -2.76 -11.16 -4.35
CA VAL A 70 -1.77 -12.03 -3.72
C VAL A 70 -1.74 -11.83 -2.21
N LEU A 71 -1.60 -10.58 -1.73
CA LEU A 71 -1.57 -10.28 -0.30
C LEU A 71 -2.88 -10.67 0.41
N THR A 72 -4.03 -10.37 -0.21
CA THR A 72 -5.34 -10.75 0.34
C THR A 72 -5.46 -12.26 0.51
N ASN A 73 -5.09 -13.03 -0.54
CA ASN A 73 -5.15 -14.48 -0.52
C ASN A 73 -4.24 -15.10 0.55
N LEU A 74 -3.00 -14.62 0.64
CA LEU A 74 -2.05 -15.08 1.67
C LEU A 74 -2.57 -14.83 3.09
N ARG A 75 -3.16 -13.66 3.32
CA ARG A 75 -3.76 -13.31 4.61
C ARG A 75 -4.96 -14.19 4.96
N GLU A 76 -5.88 -14.40 4.02
CA GLU A 76 -7.06 -15.24 4.20
C GLU A 76 -6.70 -16.70 4.51
N ARG A 77 -5.61 -17.20 3.94
CA ARG A 77 -5.09 -18.55 4.18
C ARG A 77 -4.20 -18.67 5.42
N GLY A 78 -3.93 -17.57 6.12
CA GLY A 78 -3.03 -17.57 7.27
C GLY A 78 -1.58 -17.98 6.92
N SER A 79 -1.13 -17.62 5.72
CA SER A 79 0.22 -17.96 5.25
C SER A 79 1.29 -17.26 6.08
N SER A 80 2.35 -17.98 6.43
CA SER A 80 3.49 -17.46 7.21
C SER A 80 4.53 -16.72 6.36
N ILE A 81 4.46 -16.79 5.03
CA ILE A 81 5.41 -16.09 4.15
C ILE A 81 5.31 -14.57 4.33
N ARG A 82 6.45 -13.94 4.50
CA ARG A 82 6.55 -12.49 4.59
C ARG A 82 6.76 -11.88 3.22
N VAL A 83 5.98 -10.88 2.85
CA VAL A 83 6.00 -10.34 1.48
C VAL A 83 6.52 -8.91 1.46
N VAL A 84 7.52 -8.68 0.60
CA VAL A 84 8.02 -7.36 0.20
C VAL A 84 7.46 -7.03 -1.19
N VAL A 85 6.80 -5.88 -1.31
CA VAL A 85 6.33 -5.37 -2.60
C VAL A 85 7.38 -4.45 -3.21
N TYR A 86 7.83 -4.77 -4.43
CA TYR A 86 8.76 -3.98 -5.23
C TYR A 86 8.02 -3.34 -6.41
N SER A 87 7.74 -2.04 -6.32
CA SER A 87 6.82 -1.36 -7.25
C SER A 87 7.31 0.03 -7.67
N GLY A 88 7.00 0.43 -8.91
CA GLY A 88 7.22 1.80 -9.40
C GLY A 88 6.19 2.81 -8.88
N ALA A 89 4.99 2.35 -8.53
CA ALA A 89 3.98 3.17 -7.87
C ALA A 89 4.14 3.07 -6.35
N ASP A 90 3.94 4.17 -5.64
CA ASP A 90 3.89 4.13 -4.17
C ASP A 90 2.55 3.53 -3.73
N VAL A 91 2.63 2.30 -3.25
CA VAL A 91 1.52 1.52 -2.71
C VAL A 91 1.82 1.05 -1.28
N SER A 92 2.81 1.65 -0.63
CA SER A 92 3.33 1.26 0.68
C SER A 92 2.23 1.13 1.74
N ARG A 93 1.28 2.08 1.76
CA ARG A 93 0.13 2.06 2.67
C ARG A 93 -0.81 0.88 2.39
N GLN A 94 -1.15 0.63 1.12
CA GLN A 94 -2.01 -0.50 0.74
C GLN A 94 -1.36 -1.83 1.11
N VAL A 95 -0.05 -1.97 0.83
CA VAL A 95 0.74 -3.15 1.20
C VAL A 95 0.68 -3.40 2.71
N ARG A 96 0.84 -2.37 3.54
CA ARG A 96 0.77 -2.46 5.00
C ARG A 96 -0.61 -2.91 5.49
N VAL A 97 -1.68 -2.30 4.97
CA VAL A 97 -3.07 -2.65 5.32
C VAL A 97 -3.42 -4.09 4.95
N LEU A 98 -2.88 -4.58 3.83
CA LEU A 98 -3.09 -5.95 3.36
C LEU A 98 -2.21 -7.00 4.05
N GLY A 99 -1.36 -6.58 5.01
CA GLY A 99 -0.50 -7.50 5.77
C GLY A 99 0.85 -7.79 5.10
N GLY A 100 1.24 -7.02 4.09
CA GLY A 100 2.61 -7.08 3.56
C GLY A 100 3.64 -6.69 4.61
N ALA A 101 4.82 -7.26 4.53
CA ALA A 101 5.90 -7.04 5.49
C ALA A 101 6.87 -5.93 5.08
N GLY A 102 6.85 -5.50 3.82
CA GLY A 102 7.72 -4.43 3.37
C GLY A 102 7.34 -3.87 1.99
N PHE A 103 7.86 -2.68 1.73
CA PHE A 103 7.74 -2.02 0.44
C PHE A 103 9.07 -1.41 0.02
N TYR A 104 9.42 -1.59 -1.25
CA TYR A 104 10.58 -0.93 -1.86
C TYR A 104 10.23 -0.36 -3.24
N SER A 105 10.65 0.88 -3.48
CA SER A 105 10.36 1.57 -4.74
C SER A 105 11.33 1.18 -5.85
N LYS A 106 10.81 0.87 -7.06
CA LYS A 106 11.62 0.65 -8.27
C LYS A 106 12.35 1.91 -8.77
N ALA A 107 12.04 3.08 -8.23
CA ALA A 107 12.79 4.31 -8.50
C ALA A 107 14.12 4.39 -7.73
N LYS A 108 14.35 3.50 -6.77
CA LYS A 108 15.59 3.41 -5.99
C LYS A 108 16.50 2.32 -6.57
N PRO A 109 17.82 2.40 -6.31
CA PRO A 109 18.77 1.36 -6.71
C PRO A 109 18.36 -0.02 -6.16
N PRO A 110 18.38 -1.10 -6.97
CA PRO A 110 17.88 -2.42 -6.56
C PRO A 110 18.70 -3.06 -5.43
N GLU A 111 19.92 -2.64 -5.20
CA GLU A 111 20.79 -3.13 -4.14
C GLU A 111 20.19 -2.92 -2.75
N GLY A 112 19.48 -1.80 -2.53
CA GLY A 112 18.78 -1.53 -1.28
C GLY A 112 17.62 -2.49 -0.97
N LEU A 113 17.13 -3.23 -1.98
CA LEU A 113 16.13 -4.27 -1.79
C LEU A 113 16.67 -5.45 -0.98
N ILE A 114 17.96 -5.77 -1.13
CA ILE A 114 18.64 -6.85 -0.39
C ILE A 114 18.52 -6.63 1.13
N ASP A 115 18.82 -5.42 1.59
CA ASP A 115 18.75 -5.10 3.02
C ASP A 115 17.32 -5.14 3.56
N ILE A 116 16.35 -4.67 2.77
CA ILE A 116 14.94 -4.75 3.12
C ILE A 116 14.48 -6.20 3.28
N VAL A 117 14.83 -7.05 2.30
CA VAL A 117 14.44 -8.47 2.32
C VAL A 117 15.11 -9.21 3.48
N CYS A 118 16.38 -8.91 3.78
CA CYS A 118 17.09 -9.45 4.94
C CYS A 118 16.38 -9.10 6.26
N GLN A 119 16.06 -7.83 6.48
CA GLN A 119 15.36 -7.37 7.67
C GLN A 119 13.95 -7.97 7.78
N VAL A 120 13.24 -8.08 6.66
CA VAL A 120 11.92 -8.72 6.62
C VAL A 120 12.02 -10.21 6.99
N GLY A 121 13.02 -10.92 6.50
CA GLY A 121 13.29 -12.31 6.88
C GLY A 121 13.60 -12.48 8.37
N GLN A 122 14.15 -11.48 9.02
CA GLN A 122 14.39 -11.44 10.47
C GLN A 122 13.13 -11.11 11.30
N GLY A 123 11.99 -10.92 10.66
CA GLY A 123 10.72 -10.62 11.33
C GLY A 123 10.34 -9.15 11.39
N ASN A 124 11.18 -8.23 10.90
CA ASN A 124 10.87 -6.80 10.89
C ASN A 124 9.87 -6.45 9.78
N SER A 125 9.13 -5.36 9.95
CA SER A 125 8.31 -4.77 8.90
C SER A 125 8.95 -3.47 8.41
N ILE A 126 9.29 -3.41 7.13
CA ILE A 126 10.08 -2.32 6.55
C ILE A 126 9.28 -1.59 5.49
N PHE A 127 8.91 -0.37 5.82
CA PHE A 127 8.23 0.55 4.91
C PHE A 127 9.03 1.84 4.83
N PRO A 128 8.90 2.62 3.73
CA PRO A 128 9.42 3.97 3.70
C PRO A 128 8.98 4.69 4.98
N TYR A 129 9.91 5.43 5.57
CA TYR A 129 9.52 6.36 6.63
C TYR A 129 8.45 7.26 6.00
N GLU A 130 7.19 7.03 6.39
CA GLU A 130 6.22 8.07 6.21
C GLU A 130 6.80 9.23 7.02
N LYS A 131 7.43 10.24 6.35
CA LYS A 131 7.40 11.57 6.95
C LYS A 131 5.98 11.65 7.47
N HIS A 132 5.81 11.84 8.77
CA HIS A 132 4.52 12.18 9.31
C HIS A 132 3.98 13.38 8.51
N GLU A 133 3.48 13.12 7.34
CA GLU A 133 2.25 13.73 6.91
C GLU A 133 1.31 13.20 7.96
N ALA A 134 1.15 14.03 8.96
CA ALA A 134 0.36 13.81 10.15
C ALA A 134 -0.84 13.01 9.72
N LYS A 135 -1.04 11.83 10.30
CA LYS A 135 -2.15 10.90 10.13
C LYS A 135 -3.13 11.47 9.10
N THR A 136 -2.79 11.35 7.79
CA THR A 136 -3.76 11.68 6.75
C THR A 136 -4.82 10.65 7.00
N ASP A 137 -5.78 11.10 7.75
CA ASP A 137 -6.73 10.30 8.47
C ASP A 137 -7.30 9.31 7.46
N LEU A 138 -7.28 8.01 7.76
CA LEU A 138 -7.85 6.94 6.93
C LEU A 138 -9.22 7.35 6.37
N ARG A 139 -9.91 8.22 7.11
CA ARG A 139 -11.16 8.86 6.78
C ARG A 139 -11.09 9.73 5.52
N LEU A 140 -9.98 10.46 5.27
CA LEU A 140 -9.83 11.24 4.03
C LEU A 140 -9.65 10.35 2.79
N SER A 141 -8.94 9.25 2.92
CA SER A 141 -8.74 8.33 1.80
C SER A 141 -10.00 7.56 1.41
N SER A 142 -11.04 7.58 2.24
CA SER A 142 -12.36 7.04 1.92
C SER A 142 -13.22 8.01 1.11
N LEU A 143 -12.84 9.29 1.05
CA LEU A 143 -13.55 10.30 0.27
C LEU A 143 -13.22 10.19 -1.23
N THR A 144 -14.24 10.31 -2.05
CA THR A 144 -14.06 10.50 -3.49
C THR A 144 -13.51 11.90 -3.79
N SER A 145 -12.95 12.11 -4.98
CA SER A 145 -12.45 13.43 -5.40
C SER A 145 -13.53 14.51 -5.27
N ARG A 146 -14.81 14.18 -5.57
CA ARG A 146 -15.94 15.10 -5.45
C ARG A 146 -16.30 15.42 -4.01
N GLU A 147 -16.24 14.45 -3.13
CA GLU A 147 -16.49 14.65 -1.69
C GLU A 147 -15.38 15.49 -1.05
N LEU A 148 -14.12 15.29 -1.47
CA LEU A 148 -13.00 16.09 -1.01
C LEU A 148 -13.14 17.57 -1.44
N GLU A 149 -13.50 17.82 -2.69
CA GLU A 149 -13.77 19.17 -3.23
C GLU A 149 -14.90 19.87 -2.45
N ILE A 150 -15.98 19.15 -2.15
CA ILE A 150 -17.09 19.71 -1.35
C ILE A 150 -16.62 20.01 0.08
N LEU A 151 -15.83 19.15 0.70
CA LEU A 151 -15.29 19.35 2.05
C LEU A 151 -14.34 20.54 2.11
N GLU A 152 -13.52 20.74 1.09
CA GLU A 152 -12.64 21.90 0.95
C GLU A 152 -13.43 23.21 0.87
N ILE A 153 -14.45 23.29 0.00
CA ILE A 153 -15.29 24.49 -0.11
C ILE A 153 -16.08 24.71 1.19
N LEU A 154 -16.54 23.63 1.85
CA LEU A 154 -17.22 23.69 3.14
C LEU A 154 -16.33 24.32 4.22
N SER A 155 -15.04 23.98 4.24
CA SER A 155 -14.06 24.49 5.21
C SER A 155 -13.83 25.99 5.08
N GLN A 156 -14.08 26.56 3.90
CA GLN A 156 -14.04 28.01 3.64
C GLN A 156 -15.29 28.75 4.15
N GLY A 157 -16.24 28.06 4.78
CA GLY A 157 -17.43 28.65 5.39
C GLY A 157 -18.63 28.84 4.45
N TYR A 158 -18.57 28.35 3.22
CA TYR A 158 -19.68 28.49 2.25
C TYR A 158 -20.92 27.70 2.63
N SER A 159 -22.12 28.30 2.51
CA SER A 159 -23.40 27.61 2.68
C SER A 159 -23.64 26.56 1.59
N ASN A 160 -24.57 25.61 1.82
CA ASN A 160 -24.87 24.58 0.83
C ASN A 160 -25.27 25.17 -0.53
N SER A 161 -26.09 26.23 -0.54
CA SER A 161 -26.50 26.91 -1.78
C SER A 161 -25.32 27.55 -2.52
N LYS A 162 -24.34 28.11 -1.78
CA LYS A 162 -23.10 28.63 -2.40
C LYS A 162 -22.20 27.51 -2.93
N ILE A 163 -22.12 26.38 -2.23
CA ILE A 163 -21.40 25.18 -2.70
C ILE A 163 -22.07 24.66 -3.98
N ALA A 164 -23.42 24.55 -3.97
CA ALA A 164 -24.20 24.13 -5.12
C ALA A 164 -23.96 24.99 -6.35
N GLY A 165 -23.97 26.31 -6.19
CA GLY A 165 -23.67 27.25 -7.28
C GLY A 165 -22.24 27.16 -7.80
N LYS A 166 -21.23 26.97 -6.91
CA LYS A 166 -19.82 26.81 -7.32
C LYS A 166 -19.56 25.52 -8.09
N LEU A 167 -20.29 24.48 -7.78
CA LEU A 167 -20.09 23.15 -8.32
C LEU A 167 -21.09 22.75 -9.40
N GLU A 168 -22.00 23.68 -9.76
CA GLU A 168 -23.08 23.49 -10.75
C GLU A 168 -23.96 22.26 -10.48
N ILE A 169 -24.31 22.05 -9.20
CA ILE A 169 -25.17 20.94 -8.74
C ILE A 169 -26.34 21.48 -7.89
N SER A 170 -27.31 20.65 -7.60
CA SER A 170 -28.44 21.05 -6.75
C SER A 170 -28.05 21.10 -5.26
N ASP A 171 -28.78 21.93 -4.48
CA ASP A 171 -28.66 21.99 -3.02
C ASP A 171 -28.88 20.62 -2.36
N ASN A 172 -29.82 19.82 -2.91
CA ASN A 172 -30.08 18.46 -2.44
C ASN A 172 -28.91 17.53 -2.72
N THR A 173 -28.24 17.69 -3.85
CA THR A 173 -27.04 16.92 -4.18
C THR A 173 -25.91 17.25 -3.20
N VAL A 174 -25.72 18.52 -2.83
CA VAL A 174 -24.74 18.91 -1.80
C VAL A 174 -25.08 18.26 -0.45
N LYS A 175 -26.35 18.30 -0.01
CA LYS A 175 -26.78 17.66 1.23
C LYS A 175 -26.52 16.16 1.23
N PHE A 176 -26.76 15.48 0.12
CA PHE A 176 -26.46 14.07 -0.05
C PHE A 176 -24.96 13.77 0.10
N HIS A 177 -24.10 14.54 -0.56
CA HIS A 177 -22.65 14.39 -0.42
C HIS A 177 -22.18 14.69 1.00
N LEU A 178 -22.70 15.74 1.64
CA LEU A 178 -22.34 16.08 3.03
C LEU A 178 -22.68 14.94 4.01
N LYS A 179 -23.83 14.30 3.84
CA LYS A 179 -24.20 13.13 4.64
C LYS A 179 -23.16 12.02 4.47
N ASN A 180 -22.81 11.67 3.24
CA ASN A 180 -21.82 10.63 2.96
C ASN A 180 -20.42 11.01 3.49
N ILE A 181 -20.03 12.29 3.37
CA ILE A 181 -18.78 12.79 3.93
C ILE A 181 -18.76 12.59 5.45
N TYR A 182 -19.83 13.02 6.17
CA TYR A 182 -19.89 12.92 7.62
C TYR A 182 -19.81 11.45 8.10
N GLU A 183 -20.50 10.53 7.42
CA GLU A 183 -20.40 9.10 7.70
C GLU A 183 -18.97 8.57 7.48
N LYS A 184 -18.33 8.93 6.37
CA LYS A 184 -16.98 8.47 6.01
C LYS A 184 -15.89 9.01 6.92
N ILE A 185 -15.96 10.31 7.29
CA ILE A 185 -15.00 10.92 8.21
C ILE A 185 -15.38 10.78 9.68
N GLN A 186 -16.48 10.09 9.98
CA GLN A 186 -16.99 9.81 11.34
C GLN A 186 -17.19 11.09 12.18
N VAL A 187 -17.96 12.03 11.65
CA VAL A 187 -18.37 13.26 12.34
C VAL A 187 -19.88 13.43 12.27
N ASP A 188 -20.47 14.13 13.26
CA ASP A 188 -21.92 14.26 13.38
C ASP A 188 -22.48 15.53 12.74
N ASN A 189 -21.64 16.53 12.50
CA ASN A 189 -22.11 17.83 12.04
C ASN A 189 -21.06 18.62 11.25
N ARG A 190 -21.53 19.71 10.64
CA ARG A 190 -20.73 20.63 9.83
C ARG A 190 -19.50 21.18 10.56
N THR A 191 -19.69 21.60 11.81
CA THR A 191 -18.60 22.21 12.60
C THR A 191 -17.46 21.22 12.84
N GLN A 192 -17.79 19.98 13.15
CA GLN A 192 -16.82 18.90 13.28
C GLN A 192 -16.13 18.58 11.97
N ALA A 193 -16.85 18.59 10.83
CA ALA A 193 -16.25 18.36 9.51
C ALA A 193 -15.25 19.45 9.12
N VAL A 194 -15.58 20.71 9.40
CA VAL A 194 -14.67 21.86 9.17
C VAL A 194 -13.46 21.79 10.09
N ALA A 195 -13.66 21.49 11.38
CA ALA A 195 -12.54 21.33 12.33
C ALA A 195 -11.59 20.20 11.91
N PHE A 196 -12.15 19.07 11.48
CA PHE A 196 -11.40 17.94 10.96
C PHE A 196 -10.53 18.32 9.75
N TYR A 197 -11.10 19.01 8.74
CA TYR A 197 -10.36 19.45 7.57
C TYR A 197 -9.25 20.46 7.91
N ASN A 198 -9.56 21.43 8.77
CA ASN A 198 -8.60 22.46 9.18
C ASN A 198 -7.44 21.89 10.00
N GLN A 199 -7.68 20.88 10.84
CA GLN A 199 -6.62 20.17 11.55
C GLN A 199 -5.64 19.52 10.56
N LEU A 200 -6.14 18.88 9.52
CA LEU A 200 -5.33 18.23 8.48
C LEU A 200 -4.48 19.22 7.68
N GLN A 201 -4.98 20.44 7.45
CA GLN A 201 -4.21 21.47 6.74
C GLN A 201 -3.07 22.02 7.59
N LYS A 202 -3.26 22.13 8.93
CA LYS A 202 -2.20 22.56 9.86
C LYS A 202 -1.07 21.53 10.00
N GLU A 203 -1.38 20.26 9.79
CA GLU A 203 -0.41 19.18 9.86
C GLU A 203 0.41 19.02 8.55
N LYS A 204 0.04 19.77 7.49
CA LYS A 204 0.77 19.82 6.20
C LYS A 204 1.77 20.98 6.08
N LEU A 205 1.80 21.88 7.08
CA LEU A 205 2.71 23.05 7.17
C LEU A 205 3.87 22.75 8.12
#